data_758019c62453a75e50ed349031ae3d4b
#
_entry.id   758019c62453a75e50ed349031ae3d4b
#
_cell.length_a   1.000
_cell.length_b   1.000
_cell.length_c   1.000
_cell.angle_alpha   90.00
_cell.angle_beta   90.00
_cell.angle_gamma   90.00
#
_symmetry.space_group_name_H-M   'P 1'
#
loop_
_entity.id
_entity.type
_entity.pdbx_description
1 polymer ?
#
loop_
_entity_poly.entity_id
_entity_poly.type
_entity_poly.pdbx_seq_one_letter_code
_entity_poly.pdbx_strand_id
1 'polypeptide(L)'
;MEPVATRKYEQRLRAETADETRRRVLAAVHDHLTEDPTQQLSLDKVARNAGVARSTIYGSFGSKAGLLDAFAEDLWARSGLAALTEAVAHSDVREHVRGGIVAATRMFAAEQDVYRALFSMAKLDPGSVGAAVDRMQRDRRGGMAHLAQRLADADLLRDGISVEEAAHILWILTSFESFDTLATDRGLAPDEIAALLNRTVEWALYNTSAVEPQS
;
A
#
# COMPACT_ATOMS: atom_id res chain seq x y z
N MET A 1 18.56 32.23 -34.06
CA MET A 1 19.08 31.17 -33.16
C MET A 1 18.64 31.53 -31.75
N GLU A 2 17.50 30.96 -31.27
CA GLU A 2 17.04 31.20 -29.90
C GLU A 2 18.05 30.61 -28.90
N PRO A 3 18.34 31.30 -27.79
CA PRO A 3 19.34 30.84 -26.83
C PRO A 3 18.84 29.57 -26.14
N VAL A 4 19.67 28.53 -26.10
CA VAL A 4 19.43 27.21 -25.46
C VAL A 4 18.94 27.33 -24.01
N ALA A 5 19.30 28.40 -23.31
CA ALA A 5 18.88 28.74 -21.95
C ALA A 5 17.36 29.01 -21.86
N THR A 6 16.75 29.69 -22.79
CA THR A 6 15.31 30.04 -22.81
C THR A 6 14.46 28.77 -23.02
N ARG A 7 14.87 27.88 -23.90
CA ARG A 7 14.17 26.61 -24.17
C ARG A 7 14.19 25.66 -22.95
N LYS A 8 15.30 25.61 -22.23
CA LYS A 8 15.45 24.82 -21.01
C LYS A 8 14.57 25.37 -19.87
N TYR A 9 14.48 26.70 -19.77
CA TYR A 9 13.62 27.37 -18.79
C TYR A 9 12.12 27.11 -19.08
N GLU A 10 11.69 27.26 -20.32
CA GLU A 10 10.30 26.98 -20.71
C GLU A 10 9.91 25.51 -20.51
N GLN A 11 10.81 24.58 -20.81
CA GLN A 11 10.58 23.15 -20.54
C GLN A 11 10.41 22.88 -19.04
N ARG A 12 11.20 23.51 -18.20
CA ARG A 12 11.09 23.39 -16.74
C ARG A 12 9.76 23.96 -16.24
N LEU A 13 9.36 25.13 -16.71
CA LEU A 13 8.07 25.73 -16.31
C LEU A 13 6.88 24.85 -16.72
N ARG A 14 6.92 24.26 -17.93
CA ARG A 14 5.89 23.32 -18.40
C ARG A 14 5.85 22.04 -17.56
N ALA A 15 7.00 21.51 -17.18
CA ALA A 15 7.09 20.35 -16.30
C ALA A 15 6.51 20.65 -14.90
N GLU A 16 6.88 21.77 -14.28
CA GLU A 16 6.36 22.23 -12.98
C GLU A 16 4.82 22.42 -13.02
N THR A 17 4.29 22.97 -14.13
CA THR A 17 2.83 23.13 -14.32
C THR A 17 2.13 21.79 -14.51
N ALA A 18 2.75 20.83 -15.20
CA ALA A 18 2.20 19.48 -15.39
C ALA A 18 2.17 18.70 -14.06
N ASP A 19 3.23 18.81 -13.25
CA ASP A 19 3.31 18.16 -11.94
C ASP A 19 2.28 18.75 -10.95
N GLU A 20 2.08 20.07 -10.98
CA GLU A 20 1.03 20.72 -10.19
C GLU A 20 -0.37 20.25 -10.60
N THR A 21 -0.63 20.18 -11.90
CA THR A 21 -1.89 19.68 -12.45
C THR A 21 -2.11 18.24 -12.05
N ARG A 22 -1.08 17.39 -12.14
CA ARG A 22 -1.12 15.99 -11.71
C ARG A 22 -1.50 15.87 -10.23
N ARG A 23 -0.84 16.64 -9.35
CA ARG A 23 -1.13 16.66 -7.90
C ARG A 23 -2.59 17.05 -7.61
N ARG A 24 -3.11 18.10 -8.27
CA ARG A 24 -4.52 18.53 -8.09
C ARG A 24 -5.52 17.45 -8.52
N VAL A 25 -5.24 16.73 -9.60
CA VAL A 25 -6.11 15.64 -10.07
C VAL A 25 -6.08 14.47 -9.07
N LEU A 26 -4.90 14.08 -8.56
CA LEU A 26 -4.78 13.01 -7.56
C LEU A 26 -5.44 13.40 -6.23
N ALA A 27 -5.33 14.67 -5.80
CA ALA A 27 -6.04 15.18 -4.65
C ALA A 27 -7.57 15.11 -4.83
N ALA A 28 -8.09 15.47 -6.01
CA ALA A 28 -9.52 15.37 -6.29
C ALA A 28 -10.04 13.91 -6.33
N VAL A 29 -9.18 12.94 -6.68
CA VAL A 29 -9.50 11.49 -6.55
C VAL A 29 -9.56 11.11 -5.08
N HIS A 30 -8.59 11.54 -4.27
CA HIS A 30 -8.55 11.32 -2.83
C HIS A 30 -9.82 11.82 -2.15
N ASP A 31 -10.18 13.09 -2.39
CA ASP A 31 -11.37 13.72 -1.81
C ASP A 31 -12.64 12.94 -2.20
N HIS A 32 -12.74 12.50 -3.46
CA HIS A 32 -13.87 11.69 -3.91
C HIS A 32 -13.98 10.36 -3.16
N LEU A 33 -12.86 9.65 -2.96
CA LEU A 33 -12.83 8.35 -2.25
C LEU A 33 -13.11 8.50 -0.75
N THR A 34 -12.78 9.66 -0.17
CA THR A 34 -13.05 9.97 1.24
C THR A 34 -14.49 10.41 1.47
N GLU A 35 -15.04 11.27 0.59
CA GLU A 35 -16.37 11.83 0.75
C GLU A 35 -17.49 10.88 0.31
N ASP A 36 -17.27 10.13 -0.80
CA ASP A 36 -18.24 9.27 -1.45
C ASP A 36 -17.69 7.85 -1.73
N PRO A 37 -17.25 7.08 -0.72
CA PRO A 37 -16.52 5.83 -0.90
C PRO A 37 -17.32 4.73 -1.62
N THR A 38 -18.64 4.83 -1.68
CA THR A 38 -19.52 3.86 -2.33
C THR A 38 -19.89 4.25 -3.76
N GLN A 39 -19.57 5.47 -4.20
CA GLN A 39 -19.87 5.92 -5.55
C GLN A 39 -18.73 5.60 -6.51
N GLN A 40 -19.11 5.19 -7.72
CA GLN A 40 -18.13 5.02 -8.79
C GLN A 40 -17.41 6.33 -9.08
N LEU A 41 -16.07 6.26 -9.25
CA LEU A 41 -15.26 7.41 -9.61
C LEU A 41 -15.74 8.04 -10.93
N SER A 42 -16.19 9.30 -10.84
CA SER A 42 -16.63 10.11 -11.98
C SER A 42 -15.50 11.04 -12.43
N LEU A 43 -14.97 10.82 -13.65
CA LEU A 43 -13.94 11.70 -14.22
C LEU A 43 -14.43 13.16 -14.39
N ASP A 44 -15.73 13.37 -14.59
CA ASP A 44 -16.29 14.72 -14.70
C ASP A 44 -16.31 15.43 -13.33
N LYS A 45 -16.58 14.69 -12.22
CA LYS A 45 -16.48 15.25 -10.86
C LYS A 45 -15.03 15.54 -10.53
N VAL A 46 -14.10 14.61 -10.80
CA VAL A 46 -12.66 14.80 -10.60
C VAL A 46 -12.13 16.00 -11.39
N ALA A 47 -12.50 16.14 -12.66
CA ALA A 47 -12.06 17.26 -13.51
C ALA A 47 -12.52 18.61 -12.94
N ARG A 48 -13.81 18.71 -12.53
CA ARG A 48 -14.36 19.92 -11.90
C ARG A 48 -13.63 20.26 -10.59
N ASN A 49 -13.44 19.29 -9.71
CA ASN A 49 -12.80 19.50 -8.42
C ASN A 49 -11.31 19.89 -8.57
N ALA A 50 -10.63 19.29 -9.54
CA ALA A 50 -9.24 19.61 -9.85
C ALA A 50 -9.07 20.94 -10.63
N GLY A 51 -10.16 21.56 -11.11
CA GLY A 51 -10.11 22.76 -11.93
C GLY A 51 -9.41 22.57 -13.28
N VAL A 52 -9.64 21.40 -13.92
CA VAL A 52 -9.04 21.05 -15.22
C VAL A 52 -10.10 20.55 -16.20
N ALA A 53 -9.77 20.57 -17.51
CA ALA A 53 -10.61 19.93 -18.50
C ALA A 53 -10.49 18.39 -18.39
N ARG A 54 -11.55 17.65 -18.71
CA ARG A 54 -11.51 16.17 -18.76
C ARG A 54 -10.44 15.65 -19.74
N SER A 55 -10.21 16.36 -20.86
CA SER A 55 -9.15 16.05 -21.81
C SER A 55 -7.74 16.12 -21.20
N THR A 56 -7.54 16.99 -20.21
CA THR A 56 -6.29 17.10 -19.47
C THR A 56 -6.02 15.84 -18.65
N ILE A 57 -7.06 15.24 -18.04
CA ILE A 57 -6.94 13.97 -17.31
C ILE A 57 -6.51 12.85 -18.27
N TYR A 58 -7.16 12.74 -19.45
CA TYR A 58 -6.76 11.75 -20.44
C TYR A 58 -5.35 11.98 -20.98
N GLY A 59 -4.96 13.24 -21.20
CA GLY A 59 -3.60 13.58 -21.62
C GLY A 59 -2.52 13.22 -20.61
N SER A 60 -2.84 13.34 -19.30
CA SER A 60 -1.88 13.07 -18.20
C SER A 60 -1.83 11.60 -17.76
N PHE A 61 -2.94 10.87 -17.84
CA PHE A 61 -3.08 9.54 -17.27
C PHE A 61 -3.52 8.47 -18.29
N GLY A 62 -3.85 8.86 -19.51
CA GLY A 62 -4.25 7.97 -20.60
C GLY A 62 -5.68 7.45 -20.47
N SER A 63 -6.06 6.94 -19.31
CA SER A 63 -7.38 6.32 -19.05
C SER A 63 -7.81 6.51 -17.60
N LYS A 64 -9.07 6.13 -17.29
CA LYS A 64 -9.55 6.05 -15.90
C LYS A 64 -8.72 5.04 -15.09
N ALA A 65 -8.36 3.91 -15.68
CA ALA A 65 -7.51 2.92 -15.03
C ALA A 65 -6.11 3.49 -14.76
N GLY A 66 -5.49 4.17 -15.74
CA GLY A 66 -4.20 4.83 -15.56
C GLY A 66 -4.21 5.94 -14.49
N LEU A 67 -5.34 6.66 -14.35
CA LEU A 67 -5.51 7.61 -13.24
C LEU A 67 -5.53 6.90 -11.89
N LEU A 68 -6.28 5.79 -11.77
CA LEU A 68 -6.35 5.02 -10.53
C LEU A 68 -5.02 4.31 -10.21
N ASP A 69 -4.29 3.85 -11.23
CA ASP A 69 -2.94 3.32 -11.06
C ASP A 69 -2.00 4.38 -10.47
N ALA A 70 -2.00 5.58 -11.06
CA ALA A 70 -1.18 6.69 -10.57
C ALA A 70 -1.59 7.13 -9.15
N PHE A 71 -2.89 7.08 -8.85
CA PHE A 71 -3.40 7.39 -7.52
C PHE A 71 -2.96 6.35 -6.48
N ALA A 72 -3.04 5.07 -6.80
CA ALA A 72 -2.60 4.00 -5.91
C ALA A 72 -1.10 4.10 -5.60
N GLU A 73 -0.27 4.37 -6.61
CA GLU A 73 1.17 4.60 -6.43
C GLU A 73 1.46 5.80 -5.51
N ASP A 74 0.74 6.92 -5.71
CA ASP A 74 0.85 8.12 -4.87
C ASP A 74 0.38 7.84 -3.43
N LEU A 75 -0.73 7.14 -3.26
CA LEU A 75 -1.27 6.74 -1.96
C LEU A 75 -0.23 5.93 -1.17
N TRP A 76 0.37 4.91 -1.75
CA TRP A 76 1.38 4.10 -1.07
C TRP A 76 2.62 4.89 -0.73
N ALA A 77 3.10 5.74 -1.64
CA ALA A 77 4.28 6.57 -1.40
C ALA A 77 4.09 7.49 -0.18
N ARG A 78 2.95 8.19 -0.09
CA ARG A 78 2.67 9.13 1.01
C ARG A 78 2.21 8.47 2.30
N SER A 79 1.65 7.24 2.24
CA SER A 79 1.22 6.49 3.44
C SER A 79 2.35 5.79 4.17
N GLY A 80 3.57 5.73 3.62
CA GLY A 80 4.72 5.16 4.31
C GLY A 80 5.38 3.95 3.65
N LEU A 81 5.21 3.76 2.33
CA LEU A 81 5.86 2.67 1.59
C LEU A 81 7.39 2.63 1.81
N ALA A 82 8.04 3.80 1.96
CA ALA A 82 9.48 3.87 2.21
C ALA A 82 9.86 3.18 3.53
N ALA A 83 9.11 3.45 4.61
CA ALA A 83 9.34 2.80 5.91
C ALA A 83 9.08 1.28 5.87
N LEU A 84 8.05 0.86 5.12
CA LEU A 84 7.80 -0.57 4.88
C LEU A 84 8.96 -1.21 4.12
N THR A 85 9.45 -0.56 3.06
CA THR A 85 10.56 -1.06 2.26
C THR A 85 11.84 -1.21 3.10
N GLU A 86 12.13 -0.24 3.97
CA GLU A 86 13.26 -0.31 4.90
C GLU A 86 13.10 -1.46 5.90
N ALA A 87 11.94 -1.61 6.51
CA ALA A 87 11.66 -2.67 7.47
C ALA A 87 11.81 -4.07 6.87
N VAL A 88 11.30 -4.28 5.65
CA VAL A 88 11.40 -5.59 4.97
C VAL A 88 12.78 -5.88 4.37
N ALA A 89 13.68 -4.91 4.33
CA ALA A 89 15.06 -5.09 3.94
C ALA A 89 15.96 -5.58 5.09
N HIS A 90 15.44 -5.70 6.32
CA HIS A 90 16.23 -6.07 7.49
C HIS A 90 16.82 -7.48 7.36
N SER A 91 18.11 -7.65 7.71
CA SER A 91 18.82 -8.92 7.59
C SER A 91 18.32 -9.97 8.58
N ASP A 92 18.03 -9.57 9.82
CA ASP A 92 17.37 -10.42 10.81
C ASP A 92 15.90 -10.63 10.41
N VAL A 93 15.51 -11.90 10.24
CA VAL A 93 14.17 -12.24 9.75
C VAL A 93 13.06 -11.96 10.77
N ARG A 94 13.35 -12.02 12.08
CA ARG A 94 12.39 -11.66 13.13
C ARG A 94 12.11 -10.15 13.12
N GLU A 95 13.15 -9.35 12.98
CA GLU A 95 13.01 -7.90 12.86
C GLU A 95 12.35 -7.50 11.53
N HIS A 96 12.60 -8.22 10.42
CA HIS A 96 11.85 -8.06 9.18
C HIS A 96 10.35 -8.28 9.41
N VAL A 97 9.94 -9.38 10.05
CA VAL A 97 8.53 -9.65 10.36
C VAL A 97 7.95 -8.55 11.24
N ARG A 98 8.61 -8.26 12.36
CA ARG A 98 8.14 -7.29 13.36
C ARG A 98 8.01 -5.90 12.78
N GLY A 99 9.06 -5.41 12.16
CA GLY A 99 9.11 -4.08 11.55
C GLY A 99 8.15 -3.96 10.36
N GLY A 100 8.06 -5.00 9.53
CA GLY A 100 7.14 -5.06 8.40
C GLY A 100 5.67 -4.95 8.84
N ILE A 101 5.27 -5.66 9.90
CA ILE A 101 3.91 -5.56 10.47
C ILE A 101 3.64 -4.15 11.01
N VAL A 102 4.59 -3.57 11.77
CA VAL A 102 4.43 -2.20 12.30
C VAL A 102 4.32 -1.19 11.18
N ALA A 103 5.19 -1.26 10.17
CA ALA A 103 5.17 -0.33 9.05
C ALA A 103 3.90 -0.47 8.20
N ALA A 104 3.45 -1.70 7.90
CA ALA A 104 2.22 -1.95 7.15
C ALA A 104 0.98 -1.44 7.92
N THR A 105 0.89 -1.68 9.23
CA THR A 105 -0.20 -1.20 10.07
C THR A 105 -0.28 0.33 10.09
N ARG A 106 0.86 1.02 10.22
CA ARG A 106 0.92 2.49 10.16
C ARG A 106 0.57 3.02 8.79
N MET A 107 1.03 2.36 7.73
CA MET A 107 0.69 2.71 6.36
C MET A 107 -0.83 2.64 6.12
N PHE A 108 -1.49 1.59 6.56
CA PHE A 108 -2.94 1.46 6.45
C PHE A 108 -3.69 2.47 7.31
N ALA A 109 -3.22 2.73 8.53
CA ALA A 109 -3.84 3.69 9.45
C ALA A 109 -3.80 5.13 8.94
N ALA A 110 -2.76 5.50 8.20
CA ALA A 110 -2.59 6.86 7.67
C ALA A 110 -3.73 7.30 6.75
N GLU A 111 -4.34 6.35 6.01
CA GLU A 111 -5.34 6.63 4.98
C GLU A 111 -6.41 5.52 4.92
N GLN A 112 -6.87 5.06 6.09
CA GLN A 112 -7.72 3.87 6.23
C GLN A 112 -8.95 3.89 5.32
N ASP A 113 -9.69 4.99 5.27
CA ASP A 113 -10.93 5.10 4.49
C ASP A 113 -10.66 5.04 2.99
N VAL A 114 -9.56 5.64 2.55
CA VAL A 114 -9.12 5.62 1.15
C VAL A 114 -8.69 4.22 0.74
N TYR A 115 -7.93 3.50 1.59
CA TYR A 115 -7.58 2.10 1.35
C TYR A 115 -8.83 1.22 1.26
N ARG A 116 -9.80 1.42 2.17
CA ARG A 116 -11.07 0.67 2.16
C ARG A 116 -11.82 0.90 0.85
N ALA A 117 -11.95 2.14 0.40
CA ALA A 117 -12.61 2.47 -0.86
C ALA A 117 -11.86 1.84 -2.05
N LEU A 118 -10.54 1.98 -2.13
CA LEU A 118 -9.72 1.47 -3.21
C LEU A 118 -9.79 -0.06 -3.32
N PHE A 119 -9.63 -0.79 -2.21
CA PHE A 119 -9.72 -2.25 -2.20
C PHE A 119 -11.13 -2.77 -2.45
N SER A 120 -12.17 -2.05 -1.98
CA SER A 120 -13.56 -2.38 -2.29
C SER A 120 -13.85 -2.24 -3.79
N MET A 121 -13.38 -1.16 -4.42
CA MET A 121 -13.48 -0.97 -5.86
C MET A 121 -12.75 -2.07 -6.63
N ALA A 122 -11.57 -2.48 -6.19
CA ALA A 122 -10.80 -3.56 -6.83
C ALA A 122 -11.55 -4.89 -6.81
N LYS A 123 -12.28 -5.17 -5.73
CA LYS A 123 -13.09 -6.40 -5.62
C LYS A 123 -14.37 -6.36 -6.46
N LEU A 124 -15.03 -5.20 -6.54
CA LEU A 124 -16.32 -5.05 -7.23
C LEU A 124 -16.16 -4.85 -8.74
N ASP A 125 -15.13 -4.15 -9.17
CA ASP A 125 -14.84 -3.86 -10.58
C ASP A 125 -13.31 -3.89 -10.81
N PRO A 126 -12.72 -5.09 -10.96
CA PRO A 126 -11.28 -5.23 -11.16
C PRO A 126 -10.73 -4.48 -12.38
N GLY A 127 -11.57 -4.32 -13.42
CA GLY A 127 -11.19 -3.58 -14.63
C GLY A 127 -11.09 -2.07 -14.43
N SER A 128 -11.71 -1.50 -13.40
CA SER A 128 -11.72 -0.04 -13.16
C SER A 128 -10.54 0.45 -12.32
N VAL A 129 -9.96 -0.41 -11.49
CA VAL A 129 -8.91 -0.02 -10.52
C VAL A 129 -7.51 -0.15 -11.12
N GLY A 130 -7.40 -0.79 -12.29
CA GLY A 130 -6.15 -0.89 -13.02
C GLY A 130 -5.14 -1.88 -12.46
N ALA A 131 -3.97 -1.88 -13.06
CA ALA A 131 -2.94 -2.87 -12.81
C ALA A 131 -2.13 -2.64 -11.53
N ALA A 132 -2.17 -1.44 -10.91
CA ALA A 132 -1.32 -1.12 -9.76
C ALA A 132 -1.71 -1.95 -8.52
N VAL A 133 -3.02 -2.07 -8.22
CA VAL A 133 -3.48 -2.89 -7.09
C VAL A 133 -3.12 -4.36 -7.31
N ASP A 134 -3.31 -4.86 -8.54
CA ASP A 134 -2.92 -6.23 -8.89
C ASP A 134 -1.41 -6.46 -8.78
N ARG A 135 -0.59 -5.49 -9.22
CA ARG A 135 0.87 -5.55 -9.03
C ARG A 135 1.22 -5.62 -7.56
N MET A 136 0.70 -4.70 -6.75
CA MET A 136 0.95 -4.68 -5.30
C MET A 136 0.57 -6.02 -4.65
N GLN A 137 -0.58 -6.59 -4.98
CA GLN A 137 -1.01 -7.87 -4.42
C GLN A 137 -0.11 -9.04 -4.88
N ARG A 138 0.38 -9.02 -6.13
CA ARG A 138 1.37 -10.01 -6.59
C ARG A 138 2.70 -9.88 -5.86
N ASP A 139 3.22 -8.66 -5.72
CA ASP A 139 4.49 -8.38 -5.05
C ASP A 139 4.41 -8.77 -3.57
N ARG A 140 3.30 -8.42 -2.91
CA ARG A 140 3.03 -8.83 -1.53
C ARG A 140 2.98 -10.36 -1.39
N ARG A 141 2.33 -11.07 -2.31
CA ARG A 141 2.29 -12.55 -2.31
C ARG A 141 3.70 -13.13 -2.43
N GLY A 142 4.51 -12.62 -3.35
CA GLY A 142 5.91 -13.00 -3.50
C GLY A 142 6.74 -12.71 -2.25
N GLY A 143 6.52 -11.54 -1.64
CA GLY A 143 7.15 -11.15 -0.38
C GLY A 143 6.83 -12.09 0.78
N MET A 144 5.56 -12.49 0.95
CA MET A 144 5.17 -13.45 2.00
C MET A 144 5.77 -14.84 1.78
N ALA A 145 5.81 -15.33 0.55
CA ALA A 145 6.46 -16.60 0.23
C ALA A 145 7.98 -16.56 0.51
N HIS A 146 8.65 -15.47 0.13
CA HIS A 146 10.07 -15.27 0.43
C HIS A 146 10.33 -15.17 1.93
N LEU A 147 9.50 -14.45 2.69
CA LEU A 147 9.63 -14.32 4.14
C LEU A 147 9.42 -15.66 4.85
N ALA A 148 8.42 -16.44 4.44
CA ALA A 148 8.20 -17.79 4.98
C ALA A 148 9.40 -18.71 4.72
N GLN A 149 10.01 -18.64 3.53
CA GLN A 149 11.24 -19.39 3.23
C GLN A 149 12.41 -18.94 4.11
N ARG A 150 12.60 -17.62 4.32
CA ARG A 150 13.63 -17.11 5.23
C ARG A 150 13.45 -17.59 6.67
N LEU A 151 12.21 -17.70 7.14
CA LEU A 151 11.91 -18.25 8.47
C LEU A 151 12.29 -19.73 8.56
N ALA A 152 12.04 -20.51 7.50
CA ALA A 152 12.44 -21.91 7.43
C ALA A 152 13.96 -22.07 7.39
N ASP A 153 14.65 -21.30 6.54
CA ASP A 153 16.12 -21.32 6.39
C ASP A 153 16.84 -20.94 7.69
N ALA A 154 16.19 -20.13 8.54
CA ALA A 154 16.68 -19.74 9.86
C ALA A 154 16.27 -20.70 10.99
N ASP A 155 15.62 -21.83 10.67
CA ASP A 155 15.10 -22.81 11.63
C ASP A 155 14.17 -22.20 12.69
N LEU A 156 13.40 -21.20 12.27
CA LEU A 156 12.46 -20.47 13.15
C LEU A 156 11.02 -20.97 13.04
N LEU A 157 10.69 -21.73 11.99
CA LEU A 157 9.33 -22.25 11.85
C LEU A 157 9.08 -23.35 12.88
N ARG A 158 7.87 -23.31 13.45
CA ARG A 158 7.36 -24.35 14.36
C ARG A 158 7.30 -25.69 13.62
N ASP A 159 7.61 -26.77 14.35
CA ASP A 159 7.45 -28.13 13.87
C ASP A 159 6.03 -28.39 13.35
N GLY A 160 5.95 -28.96 12.16
CA GLY A 160 4.69 -29.28 11.50
C GLY A 160 4.08 -28.16 10.66
N ILE A 161 4.65 -26.95 10.67
CA ILE A 161 4.24 -25.83 9.79
C ILE A 161 5.09 -25.88 8.51
N SER A 162 4.46 -26.02 7.37
CA SER A 162 5.13 -25.91 6.07
C SER A 162 5.40 -24.45 5.69
N VAL A 163 6.37 -24.21 4.80
CA VAL A 163 6.65 -22.88 4.24
C VAL A 163 5.40 -22.28 3.60
N GLU A 164 4.62 -23.09 2.90
CA GLU A 164 3.38 -22.65 2.25
C GLU A 164 2.33 -22.20 3.26
N GLU A 165 2.11 -22.97 4.34
CA GLU A 165 1.20 -22.58 5.42
C GLU A 165 1.66 -21.30 6.13
N ALA A 166 2.97 -21.16 6.39
CA ALA A 166 3.54 -19.94 6.96
C ALA A 166 3.28 -18.73 6.05
N ALA A 167 3.45 -18.88 4.73
CA ALA A 167 3.14 -17.83 3.76
C ALA A 167 1.66 -17.45 3.78
N HIS A 168 0.74 -18.41 3.90
CA HIS A 168 -0.70 -18.15 4.01
C HIS A 168 -1.06 -17.44 5.31
N ILE A 169 -0.47 -17.83 6.44
CA ILE A 169 -0.68 -17.17 7.74
C ILE A 169 -0.19 -15.71 7.67
N LEU A 170 1.02 -15.48 7.17
CA LEU A 170 1.55 -14.13 6.98
C LEU A 170 0.67 -13.30 6.04
N TRP A 171 0.19 -13.90 4.93
CA TRP A 171 -0.70 -13.26 3.98
C TRP A 171 -1.99 -12.73 4.64
N ILE A 172 -2.63 -13.55 5.48
CA ILE A 172 -3.86 -13.16 6.19
C ILE A 172 -3.56 -12.08 7.21
N LEU A 173 -2.57 -12.31 8.10
CA LEU A 173 -2.32 -11.43 9.25
C LEU A 173 -1.80 -10.04 8.83
N THR A 174 -1.10 -9.91 7.70
CA THR A 174 -0.59 -8.63 7.21
C THR A 174 -1.52 -7.95 6.20
N SER A 175 -2.75 -8.42 6.01
CA SER A 175 -3.70 -7.85 5.05
C SER A 175 -4.34 -6.56 5.56
N PHE A 176 -4.77 -5.70 4.62
CA PHE A 176 -5.58 -4.53 4.96
C PHE A 176 -6.88 -4.94 5.68
N GLU A 177 -7.50 -6.03 5.25
CA GLU A 177 -8.74 -6.54 5.84
C GLU A 177 -8.57 -6.91 7.32
N SER A 178 -7.45 -7.55 7.68
CA SER A 178 -7.15 -7.86 9.09
C SER A 178 -6.96 -6.59 9.91
N PHE A 179 -6.22 -5.62 9.39
CA PHE A 179 -6.07 -4.31 10.02
C PHE A 179 -7.43 -3.61 10.16
N ASP A 180 -8.20 -3.49 9.08
CA ASP A 180 -9.45 -2.74 9.01
C ASP A 180 -10.52 -3.31 9.97
N THR A 181 -10.64 -4.64 10.04
CA THR A 181 -11.54 -5.31 11.00
C THR A 181 -11.17 -4.99 12.45
N LEU A 182 -9.88 -5.05 12.80
CA LEU A 182 -9.42 -4.75 14.15
C LEU A 182 -9.59 -3.27 14.51
N ALA A 183 -9.31 -2.37 13.58
CA ALA A 183 -9.47 -0.94 13.79
C ALA A 183 -10.95 -0.53 13.89
N THR A 184 -11.80 -1.01 12.96
CA THR A 184 -13.20 -0.57 12.84
C THR A 184 -14.12 -1.31 13.79
N ASP A 185 -14.09 -2.65 13.81
CA ASP A 185 -15.04 -3.44 14.56
C ASP A 185 -14.65 -3.59 16.04
N ARG A 186 -13.34 -3.48 16.34
CA ARG A 186 -12.81 -3.62 17.72
C ARG A 186 -12.29 -2.31 18.30
N GLY A 187 -12.15 -1.25 17.52
CA GLY A 187 -11.69 0.07 17.96
C GLY A 187 -10.24 0.09 18.46
N LEU A 188 -9.40 -0.85 18.00
CA LEU A 188 -8.00 -0.92 18.43
C LEU A 188 -7.17 0.17 17.75
N ALA A 189 -6.27 0.78 18.53
CA ALA A 189 -5.29 1.70 17.99
C ALA A 189 -4.24 0.98 17.11
N PRO A 190 -3.62 1.67 16.13
CA PRO A 190 -2.66 1.05 15.21
C PRO A 190 -1.51 0.31 15.91
N ASP A 191 -0.95 0.87 16.99
CA ASP A 191 0.13 0.22 17.74
C ASP A 191 -0.35 -1.03 18.50
N GLU A 192 -1.61 -1.05 18.98
CA GLU A 192 -2.23 -2.23 19.60
C GLU A 192 -2.46 -3.33 18.56
N ILE A 193 -2.91 -2.97 17.36
CA ILE A 193 -3.05 -3.90 16.22
C ILE A 193 -1.69 -4.50 15.85
N ALA A 194 -0.67 -3.66 15.69
CA ALA A 194 0.67 -4.13 15.35
C ALA A 194 1.22 -5.08 16.41
N ALA A 195 1.04 -4.76 17.70
CA ALA A 195 1.45 -5.61 18.80
C ALA A 195 0.68 -6.95 18.83
N LEU A 196 -0.63 -6.93 18.59
CA LEU A 196 -1.45 -8.14 18.50
C LEU A 196 -1.02 -9.04 17.34
N LEU A 197 -0.86 -8.47 16.14
CA LEU A 197 -0.46 -9.23 14.95
C LEU A 197 0.95 -9.83 15.11
N ASN A 198 1.90 -9.09 15.68
CA ASN A 198 3.24 -9.60 15.96
C ASN A 198 3.21 -10.79 16.91
N ARG A 199 2.51 -10.68 18.05
CA ARG A 199 2.35 -11.80 18.99
C ARG A 199 1.66 -12.99 18.33
N THR A 200 0.67 -12.76 17.46
CA THR A 200 -0.04 -13.84 16.76
C THR A 200 0.88 -14.57 15.80
N VAL A 201 1.74 -13.84 15.05
CA VAL A 201 2.74 -14.44 14.15
C VAL A 201 3.76 -15.25 14.97
N GLU A 202 4.30 -14.68 16.05
CA GLU A 202 5.25 -15.36 16.93
C GLU A 202 4.64 -16.66 17.49
N TRP A 203 3.44 -16.59 17.97
CA TRP A 203 2.74 -17.76 18.53
C TRP A 203 2.37 -18.81 17.47
N ALA A 204 1.95 -18.37 16.29
CA ALA A 204 1.53 -19.27 15.23
C ALA A 204 2.72 -19.93 14.50
N LEU A 205 3.78 -19.17 14.22
CA LEU A 205 4.83 -19.59 13.30
C LEU A 205 6.14 -19.97 13.97
N TYR A 206 6.49 -19.40 15.16
CA TYR A 206 7.82 -19.59 15.69
C TYR A 206 7.92 -20.83 16.59
N ASN A 207 9.06 -21.52 16.46
CA ASN A 207 9.41 -22.62 17.35
C ASN A 207 9.60 -22.08 18.78
N THR A 208 8.88 -22.67 19.75
CA THR A 208 8.91 -22.26 21.17
C THR A 208 10.27 -22.49 21.82
N SER A 209 11.08 -23.39 21.26
CA SER A 209 12.45 -23.68 21.76
C SER A 209 13.47 -22.58 21.43
N ALA A 210 13.12 -21.60 20.60
CA ALA A 210 13.99 -20.50 20.19
C ALA A 210 13.83 -19.22 21.03
N VAL A 211 13.00 -19.25 22.08
CA VAL A 211 12.76 -18.12 23.01
C VAL A 211 13.43 -18.40 24.35
N GLU A 212 14.77 -18.56 24.36
CA GLU A 212 15.49 -18.35 25.62
C GLU A 212 15.78 -16.85 25.76
N PRO A 213 15.39 -16.22 26.86
CA PRO A 213 15.82 -14.86 27.16
C PRO A 213 17.33 -14.90 27.42
N GLN A 214 18.09 -14.17 26.65
CA GLN A 214 19.49 -13.88 26.99
C GLN A 214 19.49 -13.15 28.34
N SER A 215 20.01 -13.84 29.34
CA SER A 215 20.24 -13.37 30.72
C SER A 215 21.33 -12.29 30.74
#